data_9618f4979a69e704e59ba206e4de45b6
#
_entry.id   9618f4979a69e704e59ba206e4de45b6
#
_cell.length_a   1.000
_cell.length_b   1.000
_cell.length_c   1.000
_cell.angle_alpha   90.00
_cell.angle_beta   90.00
_cell.angle_gamma   90.00
#
_symmetry.space_group_name_H-M   'P 1'
#
loop_
_entity.id
_entity.type
_entity.pdbx_description
1 polymer ?
#
loop_
_entity_poly.entity_id
_entity_poly.type
_entity_poly.pdbx_seq_one_letter_code
_entity_poly.pdbx_strand_id
1 'polypeptide(L)'
;MRITDIFDAVRDGTYFDFMDFYSGNPNLFNKYAGMSLLQLSVVNDRYPDEKIKILRFLISEGADVNFLSPKDQRNALHIFYFSVLRPEPQYMLKITQLLIAAGVDINKKDKYGAIPLQYAITAVKLPTKTIMPVYQYLMDRGSNM
;
A
#
# COMPACT_ATOMS: atom_id res chain seq x y z
N MET A 1 -14.10 -16.30 3.52
CA MET A 1 -14.56 -15.04 2.90
C MET A 1 -14.88 -15.27 1.44
N ARG A 2 -15.93 -14.64 0.96
CA ARG A 2 -16.36 -14.77 -0.43
C ARG A 2 -15.80 -13.62 -1.28
N ILE A 3 -15.14 -13.96 -2.38
CA ILE A 3 -14.62 -13.01 -3.34
C ILE A 3 -15.65 -12.83 -4.44
N THR A 4 -16.25 -11.64 -4.56
CA THR A 4 -17.35 -11.38 -5.47
C THR A 4 -17.02 -10.38 -6.58
N ASP A 5 -15.94 -9.63 -6.46
CA ASP A 5 -15.52 -8.66 -7.47
C ASP A 5 -14.01 -8.42 -7.38
N ILE A 6 -13.49 -7.55 -8.27
CA ILE A 6 -12.06 -7.25 -8.31
C ILE A 6 -11.60 -6.55 -7.03
N PHE A 7 -12.46 -5.75 -6.42
CA PHE A 7 -12.08 -5.02 -5.19
C PHE A 7 -11.88 -5.99 -4.02
N ASP A 8 -12.78 -6.96 -3.88
CA ASP A 8 -12.63 -8.02 -2.89
C ASP A 8 -11.36 -8.84 -3.15
N ALA A 9 -11.09 -9.16 -4.41
CA ALA A 9 -9.93 -9.96 -4.78
C ALA A 9 -8.62 -9.25 -4.44
N VAL A 10 -8.53 -7.95 -4.70
CA VAL A 10 -7.33 -7.16 -4.42
C VAL A 10 -7.10 -7.03 -2.92
N ARG A 11 -8.18 -6.79 -2.17
CA ARG A 11 -8.06 -6.57 -0.73
C ARG A 11 -7.84 -7.86 0.05
N ASP A 12 -8.57 -8.92 -0.29
CA ASP A 12 -8.67 -10.11 0.55
C ASP A 12 -8.36 -11.44 -0.15
N GLY A 13 -8.12 -11.44 -1.45
CA GLY A 13 -7.94 -12.65 -2.24
C GLY A 13 -6.49 -12.92 -2.64
N THR A 14 -6.35 -13.92 -3.50
CA THR A 14 -5.06 -14.30 -4.09
C THR A 14 -4.86 -13.61 -5.43
N TYR A 15 -3.63 -13.72 -5.97
CA TYR A 15 -3.34 -13.26 -7.32
C TYR A 15 -4.25 -13.96 -8.36
N PHE A 16 -4.51 -15.25 -8.16
CA PHE A 16 -5.42 -16.00 -9.02
C PHE A 16 -6.83 -15.40 -8.99
N ASP A 17 -7.36 -15.12 -7.80
CA ASP A 17 -8.67 -14.46 -7.65
C ASP A 17 -8.69 -13.11 -8.37
N PHE A 18 -7.63 -12.32 -8.21
CA PHE A 18 -7.51 -11.01 -8.84
C PHE A 18 -7.55 -11.14 -10.37
N MET A 19 -6.79 -12.06 -10.94
CA MET A 19 -6.72 -12.23 -12.40
C MET A 19 -8.05 -12.66 -12.99
N ASP A 20 -8.88 -13.40 -12.25
CA ASP A 20 -10.22 -13.77 -12.70
C ASP A 20 -11.13 -12.57 -12.96
N PHE A 21 -10.92 -11.48 -12.23
CA PHE A 21 -11.76 -10.27 -12.33
C PHE A 21 -11.09 -9.13 -13.08
N TYR A 22 -9.80 -9.19 -13.33
CA TYR A 22 -9.08 -8.06 -13.93
C TYR A 22 -9.50 -7.85 -15.39
N SER A 23 -9.93 -6.62 -15.71
CA SER A 23 -10.47 -6.29 -17.04
C SER A 23 -9.58 -5.34 -17.85
N GLY A 24 -8.35 -5.12 -17.43
CA GLY A 24 -7.40 -4.30 -18.18
C GLY A 24 -7.27 -2.85 -17.70
N ASN A 25 -8.05 -2.42 -16.71
CA ASN A 25 -7.93 -1.07 -16.14
C ASN A 25 -7.29 -1.14 -14.76
N PRO A 26 -5.98 -0.78 -14.63
CA PRO A 26 -5.30 -0.83 -13.34
C PRO A 26 -5.71 0.30 -12.39
N ASN A 27 -6.46 1.30 -12.88
CA ASN A 27 -6.80 2.50 -12.12
C ASN A 27 -8.28 2.55 -11.71
N LEU A 28 -8.95 1.42 -11.62
CA LEU A 28 -10.32 1.38 -11.10
C LEU A 28 -10.37 1.94 -9.68
N PHE A 29 -11.43 2.68 -9.40
CA PHE A 29 -11.64 3.32 -8.10
C PHE A 29 -12.89 2.74 -7.43
N ASN A 30 -12.76 2.34 -6.15
CA ASN A 30 -13.90 1.88 -5.36
C ASN A 30 -14.42 3.06 -4.53
N LYS A 31 -15.58 3.58 -4.92
CA LYS A 31 -16.16 4.75 -4.26
C LYS A 31 -16.60 4.49 -2.82
N TYR A 32 -16.91 3.25 -2.47
CA TYR A 32 -17.33 2.91 -1.10
C TYR A 32 -16.13 2.90 -0.16
N ALA A 33 -15.01 2.33 -0.60
CA ALA A 33 -13.78 2.34 0.19
C ALA A 33 -13.01 3.66 0.05
N GLY A 34 -13.26 4.43 -1.01
CA GLY A 34 -12.52 5.65 -1.29
C GLY A 34 -11.09 5.40 -1.74
N MET A 35 -10.84 4.27 -2.41
CA MET A 35 -9.49 3.82 -2.75
C MET A 35 -9.40 3.27 -4.16
N SER A 36 -8.23 3.42 -4.77
CA SER A 36 -7.89 2.77 -6.04
C SER A 36 -7.55 1.29 -5.82
N LEU A 37 -7.42 0.52 -6.91
CA LEU A 37 -6.98 -0.87 -6.82
C LEU A 37 -5.62 -0.98 -6.14
N LEU A 38 -4.67 -0.13 -6.53
CA LEU A 38 -3.33 -0.16 -5.93
C LEU A 38 -3.39 0.12 -4.43
N GLN A 39 -4.20 1.07 -4.00
CA GLN A 39 -4.37 1.37 -2.58
C GLN A 39 -4.99 0.19 -1.83
N LEU A 40 -6.02 -0.44 -2.41
CA LEU A 40 -6.63 -1.62 -1.81
C LEU A 40 -5.66 -2.80 -1.67
N SER A 41 -4.69 -2.92 -2.59
CA SER A 41 -3.71 -4.00 -2.55
C SER A 41 -2.80 -3.94 -1.32
N VAL A 42 -2.73 -2.80 -0.63
CA VAL A 42 -1.85 -2.62 0.54
C VAL A 42 -2.62 -2.41 1.84
N VAL A 43 -3.94 -2.60 1.84
CA VAL A 43 -4.79 -2.31 3.00
C VAL A 43 -4.55 -3.25 4.18
N ASN A 44 -4.22 -4.52 3.92
CA ASN A 44 -3.95 -5.49 4.97
C ASN A 44 -2.80 -6.40 4.55
N ASP A 45 -2.38 -7.29 5.44
CA ASP A 45 -1.30 -8.24 5.18
C ASP A 45 -1.81 -9.67 5.03
N ARG A 46 -3.07 -9.85 4.68
CA ARG A 46 -3.63 -11.16 4.37
C ARG A 46 -2.98 -11.66 3.08
N TYR A 47 -2.44 -12.89 3.11
CA TYR A 47 -1.70 -13.47 1.99
C TYR A 47 -0.58 -12.56 1.48
N PRO A 48 0.45 -12.29 2.30
CA PRO A 48 1.49 -11.29 1.95
C PRO A 48 2.15 -11.51 0.59
N ASP A 49 2.47 -12.76 0.25
CA ASP A 49 3.10 -13.07 -1.04
C ASP A 49 2.18 -12.76 -2.21
N GLU A 50 0.88 -12.98 -2.04
CA GLU A 50 -0.12 -12.68 -3.07
C GLU A 50 -0.28 -11.16 -3.24
N LYS A 51 -0.26 -10.42 -2.14
CA LYS A 51 -0.29 -8.95 -2.17
C LYS A 51 0.88 -8.38 -2.97
N ILE A 52 2.06 -8.92 -2.78
CA ILE A 52 3.26 -8.52 -3.53
C ILE A 52 3.05 -8.76 -5.02
N LYS A 53 2.53 -9.91 -5.41
CA LYS A 53 2.25 -10.25 -6.81
C LYS A 53 1.25 -9.29 -7.43
N ILE A 54 0.15 -9.01 -6.72
CA ILE A 54 -0.89 -8.09 -7.20
C ILE A 54 -0.34 -6.69 -7.34
N LEU A 55 0.40 -6.20 -6.36
CA LEU A 55 1.00 -4.86 -6.41
C LEU A 55 1.97 -4.74 -7.59
N ARG A 56 2.86 -5.72 -7.77
CA ARG A 56 3.79 -5.71 -8.90
C ARG A 56 3.06 -5.67 -10.24
N PHE A 57 2.00 -6.46 -10.37
CA PHE A 57 1.22 -6.50 -11.60
C PHE A 57 0.58 -5.14 -11.87
N LEU A 58 -0.07 -4.54 -10.86
CA LEU A 58 -0.70 -3.23 -11.01
C LEU A 58 0.31 -2.15 -11.42
N ILE A 59 1.50 -2.16 -10.80
CA ILE A 59 2.56 -1.24 -11.17
C ILE A 59 2.98 -1.46 -12.63
N SER A 60 3.15 -2.71 -13.05
CA SER A 60 3.54 -3.05 -14.43
C SER A 60 2.49 -2.62 -15.45
N GLU A 61 1.22 -2.57 -15.05
CA GLU A 61 0.11 -2.14 -15.90
C GLU A 61 -0.08 -0.63 -15.93
N GLY A 62 0.75 0.12 -15.22
CA GLY A 62 0.70 1.58 -15.22
C GLY A 62 -0.24 2.19 -14.18
N ALA A 63 -0.53 1.48 -13.09
CA ALA A 63 -1.33 2.05 -12.02
C ALA A 63 -0.69 3.33 -11.48
N ASP A 64 -1.52 4.32 -11.15
CA ASP A 64 -1.06 5.59 -10.58
C ASP A 64 -0.70 5.39 -9.11
N VAL A 65 0.62 5.32 -8.82
CA VAL A 65 1.11 5.13 -7.44
C VAL A 65 0.92 6.37 -6.59
N ASN A 66 0.68 7.53 -7.19
CA ASN A 66 0.49 8.78 -6.47
C ASN A 66 -0.98 9.22 -6.41
N PHE A 67 -1.91 8.33 -6.77
CA PHE A 67 -3.33 8.60 -6.59
C PHE A 67 -3.60 8.90 -5.11
N LEU A 68 -4.39 9.93 -4.85
CA LEU A 68 -4.73 10.33 -3.48
C LEU A 68 -6.18 9.97 -3.17
N SER A 69 -6.40 9.30 -2.03
CA SER A 69 -7.76 9.03 -1.57
C SER A 69 -8.50 10.37 -1.37
N PRO A 70 -9.70 10.55 -1.94
CA PRO A 70 -10.34 11.87 -1.94
C PRO A 70 -10.63 12.43 -0.55
N LYS A 71 -10.98 11.55 0.41
CA LYS A 71 -11.38 11.98 1.75
C LYS A 71 -10.19 12.44 2.58
N ASP A 72 -9.10 11.71 2.55
CA ASP A 72 -7.96 11.93 3.46
C ASP A 72 -6.70 12.42 2.76
N GLN A 73 -6.69 12.51 1.44
CA GLN A 73 -5.54 12.92 0.63
C GLN A 73 -4.31 12.04 0.88
N ARG A 74 -4.53 10.74 1.04
CA ARG A 74 -3.47 9.75 1.29
C ARG A 74 -3.07 9.03 0.03
N ASN A 75 -1.76 8.81 -0.16
CA ASN A 75 -1.27 7.90 -1.19
C ASN A 75 -1.18 6.46 -0.63
N ALA A 76 -0.73 5.53 -1.46
CA ALA A 76 -0.65 4.12 -1.07
C ALA A 76 0.28 3.86 0.12
N LEU A 77 1.34 4.65 0.25
CA LEU A 77 2.30 4.45 1.35
C LEU A 77 1.72 4.87 2.70
N HIS A 78 0.98 5.99 2.76
CA HIS A 78 0.22 6.36 3.95
C HIS A 78 -0.73 5.24 4.36
N ILE A 79 -1.51 4.76 3.38
CA ILE A 79 -2.55 3.76 3.61
C ILE A 79 -1.93 2.46 4.10
N PHE A 80 -0.81 2.05 3.51
CA PHE A 80 -0.13 0.84 3.92
C PHE A 80 0.24 0.88 5.41
N TYR A 81 0.97 1.91 5.84
CA TYR A 81 1.40 2.00 7.23
C TYR A 81 0.25 2.21 8.21
N PHE A 82 -0.80 2.89 7.78
CA PHE A 82 -1.97 3.12 8.62
C PHE A 82 -2.80 1.85 8.81
N SER A 83 -2.84 0.96 7.80
CA SER A 83 -3.76 -0.17 7.80
C SER A 83 -3.13 -1.51 8.20
N VAL A 84 -1.80 -1.65 8.21
CA VAL A 84 -1.14 -2.86 8.70
C VAL A 84 -0.67 -2.63 10.13
N LEU A 85 -1.22 -3.44 11.07
CA LEU A 85 -0.99 -3.20 12.48
C LEU A 85 0.30 -3.87 12.97
N ARG A 86 0.47 -5.15 12.67
CA ARG A 86 1.63 -5.96 13.08
C ARG A 86 2.13 -6.79 11.91
N PRO A 87 2.63 -6.12 10.84
CA PRO A 87 3.08 -6.84 9.65
C PRO A 87 4.39 -7.57 9.91
N GLU A 88 4.67 -8.59 9.11
CA GLU A 88 6.00 -9.15 9.07
C GLU A 88 6.99 -8.09 8.57
N PRO A 89 8.14 -7.87 9.25
CA PRO A 89 9.07 -6.80 8.87
C PRO A 89 9.58 -6.89 7.43
N GLN A 90 9.84 -8.10 6.93
CA GLN A 90 10.31 -8.29 5.56
C GLN A 90 9.23 -7.91 4.55
N TYR A 91 7.97 -8.25 4.81
CA TYR A 91 6.84 -7.85 3.98
C TYR A 91 6.72 -6.34 3.95
N MET A 92 6.80 -5.69 5.12
CA MET A 92 6.71 -4.24 5.22
C MET A 92 7.81 -3.55 4.42
N LEU A 93 9.03 -4.03 4.52
CA LEU A 93 10.14 -3.49 3.75
C LEU A 93 9.93 -3.69 2.25
N LYS A 94 9.47 -4.87 1.85
CA LYS A 94 9.24 -5.19 0.43
C LYS A 94 8.20 -4.29 -0.20
N ILE A 95 7.05 -4.08 0.45
CA ILE A 95 6.01 -3.19 -0.07
C ILE A 95 6.54 -1.76 -0.14
N THR A 96 7.26 -1.30 0.89
CA THR A 96 7.89 0.02 0.89
C THR A 96 8.82 0.19 -0.31
N GLN A 97 9.68 -0.80 -0.56
CA GLN A 97 10.63 -0.77 -1.69
C GLN A 97 9.90 -0.72 -3.04
N LEU A 98 8.86 -1.54 -3.20
CA LEU A 98 8.09 -1.58 -4.45
C LEU A 98 7.42 -0.24 -4.76
N LEU A 99 6.80 0.37 -3.76
CA LEU A 99 6.12 1.65 -3.94
C LEU A 99 7.12 2.77 -4.22
N ILE A 100 8.25 2.80 -3.53
CA ILE A 100 9.27 3.83 -3.75
C ILE A 100 9.91 3.67 -5.13
N ALA A 101 10.21 2.43 -5.54
CA ALA A 101 10.77 2.18 -6.87
C ALA A 101 9.80 2.60 -7.98
N ALA A 102 8.49 2.53 -7.72
CA ALA A 102 7.46 2.97 -8.67
C ALA A 102 7.21 4.48 -8.66
N GLY A 103 7.87 5.23 -7.77
CA GLY A 103 7.80 6.69 -7.76
C GLY A 103 6.80 7.30 -6.79
N VAL A 104 6.38 6.59 -5.75
CA VAL A 104 5.48 7.16 -4.75
C VAL A 104 6.13 8.37 -4.07
N ASP A 105 5.33 9.42 -3.81
CA ASP A 105 5.80 10.60 -3.09
C ASP A 105 5.90 10.29 -1.60
N ILE A 106 7.11 10.07 -1.11
CA ILE A 106 7.36 9.69 0.29
C ILE A 106 7.18 10.85 1.26
N ASN A 107 7.12 12.08 0.77
CA ASN A 107 6.94 13.29 1.60
C ASN A 107 5.58 13.95 1.41
N LYS A 108 4.63 13.24 0.79
CA LYS A 108 3.28 13.76 0.62
C LYS A 108 2.61 13.93 1.98
N LYS A 109 2.13 15.12 2.28
CA LYS A 109 1.30 15.36 3.47
C LYS A 109 -0.14 15.05 3.15
N ASP A 110 -0.78 14.27 4.02
CA ASP A 110 -2.21 14.00 3.89
C ASP A 110 -3.05 15.15 4.45
N LYS A 111 -4.35 14.97 4.54
CA LYS A 111 -5.28 15.97 5.07
C LYS A 111 -4.90 16.45 6.48
N TYR A 112 -4.25 15.59 7.26
CA TYR A 112 -3.87 15.88 8.64
C TYR A 112 -2.43 16.42 8.75
N GLY A 113 -1.77 16.65 7.63
CA GLY A 113 -0.40 17.15 7.59
C GLY A 113 0.68 16.08 7.82
N ALA A 114 0.31 14.80 7.78
CA ALA A 114 1.24 13.71 8.06
C ALA A 114 1.85 13.16 6.77
N ILE A 115 3.16 12.89 6.81
CA ILE A 115 3.85 12.13 5.76
C ILE A 115 3.80 10.63 6.11
N PRO A 116 4.03 9.73 5.13
CA PRO A 116 3.95 8.30 5.40
C PRO A 116 4.80 7.81 6.58
N LEU A 117 6.02 8.32 6.73
CA LEU A 117 6.92 7.92 7.83
C LEU A 117 6.26 8.11 9.20
N GLN A 118 5.47 9.16 9.38
CA GLN A 118 4.79 9.41 10.65
C GLN A 118 3.84 8.27 11.01
N TYR A 119 3.14 7.70 10.03
CA TYR A 119 2.29 6.54 10.28
C TYR A 119 3.10 5.26 10.52
N ALA A 120 4.24 5.11 9.85
CA ALA A 120 5.13 3.98 10.14
C ALA A 120 5.58 4.01 11.60
N ILE A 121 5.79 5.21 12.15
CA ILE A 121 6.22 5.37 13.54
C ILE A 121 5.06 5.20 14.52
N THR A 122 3.89 5.79 14.22
CA THR A 122 2.80 5.91 15.20
C THR A 122 1.72 4.84 15.08
N ALA A 123 1.49 4.29 13.90
CA ALA A 123 0.39 3.36 13.67
C ALA A 123 0.83 1.89 13.68
N VAL A 124 2.03 1.59 13.21
CA VAL A 124 2.52 0.21 13.15
C VAL A 124 2.96 -0.25 14.54
N LYS A 125 2.46 -1.42 14.98
CA LYS A 125 2.68 -1.93 16.34
C LYS A 125 3.84 -2.93 16.37
N LEU A 126 5.02 -2.46 15.95
CA LEU A 126 6.25 -3.25 15.99
C LEU A 126 7.29 -2.53 16.85
N PRO A 127 8.19 -3.28 17.54
CA PRO A 127 9.30 -2.65 18.24
C PRO A 127 10.17 -1.85 17.27
N THR A 128 10.66 -0.71 17.72
CA THR A 128 11.50 0.17 16.90
C THR A 128 12.68 -0.58 16.28
N LYS A 129 13.34 -1.43 17.06
CA LYS A 129 14.46 -2.23 16.60
C LYS A 129 14.08 -3.11 15.39
N THR A 130 12.89 -3.68 15.42
CA THR A 130 12.40 -4.58 14.38
C THR A 130 12.11 -3.82 13.07
N ILE A 131 11.57 -2.60 13.18
CA ILE A 131 11.14 -1.81 12.02
C ILE A 131 12.23 -0.86 11.50
N MET A 132 13.37 -0.77 12.19
CA MET A 132 14.46 0.14 11.79
C MET A 132 14.86 0.03 10.32
N PRO A 133 14.94 -1.17 9.71
CA PRO A 133 15.28 -1.24 8.28
C PRO A 133 14.32 -0.45 7.39
N VAL A 134 13.03 -0.39 7.73
CA VAL A 134 12.04 0.39 6.99
C VAL A 134 12.30 1.89 7.18
N TYR A 135 12.53 2.33 8.41
CA TYR A 135 12.84 3.73 8.69
C TYR A 135 14.11 4.15 7.96
N GLN A 136 15.15 3.32 8.02
CA GLN A 136 16.43 3.62 7.37
C GLN A 136 16.25 3.71 5.86
N TYR A 137 15.48 2.81 5.27
CA TYR A 137 15.21 2.84 3.83
C TYR A 137 14.51 4.14 3.43
N LEU A 138 13.50 4.56 4.19
CA LEU A 138 12.78 5.81 3.92
C LEU A 138 13.71 7.02 4.06
N MET A 139 14.51 7.06 5.12
CA MET A 139 15.45 8.17 5.34
C MET A 139 16.49 8.26 4.24
N ASP A 140 17.03 7.12 3.81
CA ASP A 140 18.02 7.07 2.72
C ASP A 140 17.46 7.53 1.38
N ARG A 141 16.16 7.45 1.20
CA ARG A 141 15.46 7.91 0.00
C ARG A 141 14.91 9.32 0.12
N GLY A 142 15.25 10.04 1.19
CA GLY A 142 14.92 11.45 1.34
C GLY A 142 13.63 11.74 2.11
N SER A 143 13.14 10.79 2.92
CA SER A 143 11.99 11.06 3.77
C SER A 143 12.33 12.16 4.77
N ASN A 144 11.43 13.13 4.92
CA ASN A 144 11.52 14.17 5.94
C ASN A 144 11.05 13.63 7.28
N MET A 145 11.62 14.16 8.36
CA MET A 145 11.14 13.87 9.71
C MET A 145 10.31 15.03 10.22
#